data_6757a4faa050bcf215d7ce5db723c01f
#
_entry.id   6757a4faa050bcf215d7ce5db723c01f
#
_cell.length_a   1.000
_cell.length_b   1.000
_cell.length_c   1.000
_cell.angle_alpha   90.00
_cell.angle_beta   90.00
_cell.angle_gamma   90.00
#
_symmetry.space_group_name_H-M   'P 1'
#
loop_
_entity.id
_entity.type
_entity.pdbx_description
1 polymer ?
#
loop_
_entity_poly.entity_id
_entity_poly.type
_entity_poly.pdbx_seq_one_letter_code
_entity_poly.pdbx_strand_id
1 'polypeptide(L)'
;MKTKKLIFGLMLSLAACLDITAQQLAFPEAQGWGRFATGGRTGKVYHVTNLNDSGTGSLRDAISQPNRIIVFDVSGVIRITSRLIFSKNLYVAGQTAPGEGITVYGDGVSFSGADDIIVRYMRFRMGAVGTKDKDAAGIANGKNMIFDHCSFAWGQDENFSINWDNKGTAPTNITLMNSIVGQGLMTHSAGGLM
;
A
#
# COMPACT_ATOMS: atom_id res chain seq x y z
N MET A 1 -20.07 -51.91 43.93
CA MET A 1 -18.98 -50.90 43.85
C MET A 1 -18.22 -51.04 42.54
N LYS A 2 -18.81 -50.68 41.45
CA LYS A 2 -18.13 -50.58 40.13
C LYS A 2 -18.93 -49.57 39.31
N THR A 3 -18.36 -48.46 38.95
CA THR A 3 -18.80 -47.52 37.90
C THR A 3 -18.63 -46.04 38.24
N LYS A 4 -17.54 -45.67 38.91
CA LYS A 4 -17.24 -44.24 39.07
C LYS A 4 -15.83 -43.81 38.53
N LYS A 5 -15.13 -44.65 37.78
CA LYS A 5 -13.78 -44.34 37.26
C LYS A 5 -13.71 -44.09 35.76
N LEU A 6 -14.83 -44.10 35.04
CA LEU A 6 -14.80 -43.97 33.57
C LEU A 6 -15.22 -42.60 33.03
N ILE A 7 -15.62 -41.66 33.87
CA ILE A 7 -16.09 -40.32 33.42
C ILE A 7 -15.01 -39.27 33.53
N PHE A 8 -13.92 -39.50 34.26
CA PHE A 8 -12.85 -38.52 34.44
C PHE A 8 -11.82 -38.52 33.30
N GLY A 9 -11.80 -39.56 32.46
CA GLY A 9 -10.85 -39.66 31.33
C GLY A 9 -11.32 -39.02 30.03
N LEU A 10 -12.59 -38.62 29.91
CA LEU A 10 -13.15 -38.12 28.64
C LEU A 10 -13.29 -36.60 28.61
N MET A 11 -13.01 -35.91 29.69
CA MET A 11 -12.99 -34.43 29.72
C MET A 11 -11.62 -33.81 29.49
N LEU A 12 -10.57 -34.60 29.35
CA LEU A 12 -9.20 -34.07 29.14
C LEU A 12 -8.73 -34.09 27.69
N SER A 13 -9.57 -34.57 26.76
CA SER A 13 -9.18 -34.67 25.35
C SER A 13 -9.88 -33.67 24.43
N LEU A 14 -10.60 -32.70 24.96
CA LEU A 14 -11.24 -31.64 24.17
C LEU A 14 -10.66 -30.23 24.51
N ALA A 15 -9.41 -30.16 24.91
CA ALA A 15 -8.61 -28.97 24.67
C ALA A 15 -8.26 -28.98 23.15
N ALA A 16 -9.29 -28.83 22.31
CA ALA A 16 -9.05 -28.47 20.93
C ALA A 16 -8.13 -27.27 20.99
N CYS A 17 -6.88 -27.40 20.50
CA CYS A 17 -6.03 -26.30 20.18
C CYS A 17 -6.82 -25.43 19.19
N LEU A 18 -7.54 -24.47 19.71
CA LEU A 18 -7.94 -23.32 18.91
C LEU A 18 -6.61 -22.65 18.57
N ASP A 19 -6.07 -22.98 17.40
CA ASP A 19 -5.03 -22.19 16.79
C ASP A 19 -5.62 -20.79 16.62
N ILE A 20 -5.52 -19.99 17.67
CA ILE A 20 -5.74 -18.55 17.59
C ILE A 20 -4.56 -18.03 16.80
N THR A 21 -4.61 -18.14 15.48
CA THR A 21 -3.68 -17.46 14.62
C THR A 21 -3.96 -15.97 14.77
N ALA A 22 -3.19 -15.31 15.64
CA ALA A 22 -3.23 -13.86 15.73
C ALA A 22 -2.98 -13.30 14.33
N GLN A 23 -3.86 -12.44 13.85
CA GLN A 23 -3.70 -11.84 12.53
C GLN A 23 -2.39 -11.06 12.49
N GLN A 24 -1.50 -11.41 11.57
CA GLN A 24 -0.17 -10.83 11.49
C GLN A 24 -0.24 -9.38 11.04
N LEU A 25 0.45 -8.49 11.76
CA LEU A 25 0.60 -7.10 11.38
C LEU A 25 1.35 -6.96 10.04
N ALA A 26 1.07 -5.89 9.30
CA ALA A 26 1.77 -5.53 8.08
C ALA A 26 3.30 -5.37 8.32
N PHE A 27 3.64 -4.75 9.43
CA PHE A 27 5.00 -4.64 10.00
C PHE A 27 4.86 -4.40 11.52
N PRO A 28 5.91 -4.57 12.33
CA PRO A 28 5.80 -4.57 13.80
C PRO A 28 5.09 -3.36 14.41
N GLU A 29 5.28 -2.16 13.86
CA GLU A 29 4.72 -0.91 14.37
C GLU A 29 3.41 -0.51 13.68
N ALA A 30 2.85 -1.36 12.81
CA ALA A 30 1.64 -1.04 12.04
C ALA A 30 0.44 -0.77 12.94
N GLN A 31 -0.24 0.35 12.73
CA GLN A 31 -1.40 0.81 13.47
C GLN A 31 -2.59 1.08 12.53
N GLY A 32 -3.73 1.43 13.10
CA GLY A 32 -4.94 1.78 12.34
C GLY A 32 -5.62 0.58 11.71
N TRP A 33 -6.60 0.86 10.88
CA TRP A 33 -7.46 -0.18 10.30
C TRP A 33 -6.78 -0.97 9.18
N GLY A 34 -5.81 -0.39 8.47
CA GLY A 34 -4.99 -1.07 7.46
C GLY A 34 -3.84 -1.92 8.01
N ARG A 35 -3.66 -1.98 9.33
CA ARG A 35 -2.52 -2.65 9.98
C ARG A 35 -2.35 -4.14 9.66
N PHE A 36 -3.35 -4.75 9.08
CA PHE A 36 -3.34 -6.18 8.75
C PHE A 36 -3.17 -6.44 7.24
N ALA A 37 -2.84 -5.42 6.45
CA ALA A 37 -2.51 -5.61 5.04
C ALA A 37 -1.42 -6.67 4.87
N THR A 38 -1.59 -7.58 3.91
CA THR A 38 -0.68 -8.71 3.70
C THR A 38 0.54 -8.35 2.86
N GLY A 39 0.39 -7.39 1.93
CA GLY A 39 1.52 -6.79 1.22
C GLY A 39 2.36 -7.76 0.40
N GLY A 40 1.79 -8.71 -0.29
CA GLY A 40 2.54 -9.64 -1.13
C GLY A 40 3.47 -10.60 -0.37
N ARG A 41 3.26 -10.75 0.94
CA ARG A 41 4.14 -11.50 1.87
C ARG A 41 4.48 -12.92 1.40
N THR A 42 3.58 -13.60 0.70
CA THR A 42 3.79 -14.95 0.14
C THR A 42 4.21 -14.92 -1.33
N GLY A 43 4.42 -13.73 -1.87
CA GLY A 43 4.73 -13.51 -3.28
C GLY A 43 6.22 -13.52 -3.59
N LYS A 44 6.55 -13.04 -4.76
CA LYS A 44 7.94 -12.97 -5.25
C LYS A 44 8.56 -11.61 -4.90
N VAL A 45 9.85 -11.61 -4.59
CA VAL A 45 10.63 -10.38 -4.54
C VAL A 45 10.88 -9.89 -5.97
N TYR A 46 10.60 -8.61 -6.22
CA TYR A 46 10.89 -7.94 -7.47
C TYR A 46 11.83 -6.77 -7.23
N HIS A 47 12.94 -6.73 -7.95
CA HIS A 47 13.95 -5.68 -7.84
C HIS A 47 13.69 -4.57 -8.86
N VAL A 48 13.50 -3.35 -8.38
CA VAL A 48 13.52 -2.15 -9.22
C VAL A 48 14.97 -1.74 -9.43
N THR A 49 15.46 -1.94 -10.64
CA THR A 49 16.88 -1.81 -11.00
C THR A 49 17.18 -0.57 -11.83
N ASN A 50 16.16 0.20 -12.22
CA ASN A 50 16.32 1.44 -12.99
C ASN A 50 15.20 2.45 -12.65
N LEU A 51 15.41 3.71 -13.07
CA LEU A 51 14.48 4.82 -12.86
C LEU A 51 13.61 5.13 -14.08
N ASN A 52 13.56 4.24 -15.07
CA ASN A 52 12.76 4.41 -16.27
C ASN A 52 11.25 4.40 -15.94
N ASP A 53 10.47 5.12 -16.75
CA ASP A 53 9.00 5.12 -16.63
C ASP A 53 8.40 3.73 -16.85
N SER A 54 8.98 2.94 -17.76
CA SER A 54 8.45 1.62 -18.13
C SER A 54 9.56 0.65 -18.55
N GLY A 55 9.18 -0.60 -18.81
CA GLY A 55 10.08 -1.68 -19.19
C GLY A 55 10.55 -2.48 -17.97
N THR A 56 11.26 -3.56 -18.26
CA THR A 56 11.78 -4.50 -17.25
C THR A 56 12.64 -3.78 -16.22
N GLY A 57 12.43 -4.08 -14.94
CA GLY A 57 13.15 -3.47 -13.83
C GLY A 57 12.68 -2.07 -13.43
N SER A 58 11.66 -1.50 -14.09
CA SER A 58 11.03 -0.24 -13.68
C SER A 58 10.01 -0.44 -12.55
N LEU A 59 9.68 0.64 -11.84
CA LEU A 59 8.61 0.61 -10.84
C LEU A 59 7.26 0.24 -11.48
N ARG A 60 6.95 0.72 -12.69
CA ARG A 60 5.72 0.41 -13.41
C ARG A 60 5.59 -1.08 -13.68
N ASP A 61 6.66 -1.75 -14.08
CA ASP A 61 6.66 -3.21 -14.25
C ASP A 61 6.53 -3.93 -12.89
N ALA A 62 7.22 -3.45 -11.88
CA ALA A 62 7.14 -4.01 -10.54
C ALA A 62 5.71 -4.08 -10.00
N ILE A 63 4.94 -2.99 -10.13
CA ILE A 63 3.57 -2.85 -9.60
C ILE A 63 2.48 -3.42 -10.52
N SER A 64 2.82 -3.82 -11.74
CA SER A 64 1.85 -4.31 -12.75
C SER A 64 1.23 -5.67 -12.43
N GLN A 65 1.90 -6.46 -11.62
CA GLN A 65 1.48 -7.82 -11.26
C GLN A 65 1.27 -7.95 -9.75
N PRO A 66 0.28 -8.71 -9.31
CA PRO A 66 0.02 -8.92 -7.90
C PRO A 66 1.06 -9.84 -7.24
N ASN A 67 0.97 -9.93 -5.91
CA ASN A 67 1.75 -10.86 -5.11
C ASN A 67 3.27 -10.64 -5.22
N ARG A 68 3.70 -9.38 -5.04
CA ARG A 68 5.12 -9.01 -5.06
C ARG A 68 5.54 -8.24 -3.81
N ILE A 69 6.76 -8.49 -3.37
CA ILE A 69 7.53 -7.61 -2.49
C ILE A 69 8.50 -6.85 -3.38
N ILE A 70 8.32 -5.53 -3.46
CA ILE A 70 9.07 -4.66 -4.36
C ILE A 70 10.17 -3.98 -3.57
N VAL A 71 11.41 -4.24 -3.94
CA VAL A 71 12.61 -3.64 -3.36
C VAL A 71 13.35 -2.82 -4.41
N PHE A 72 14.15 -1.85 -3.97
CA PHE A 72 14.83 -0.91 -4.86
C PHE A 72 16.34 -1.07 -4.74
N ASP A 73 16.99 -1.35 -5.85
CA ASP A 73 18.44 -1.39 -5.99
C ASP A 73 19.02 -0.03 -6.45
N VAL A 74 18.13 0.93 -6.73
CA VAL A 74 18.44 2.28 -7.19
C VAL A 74 17.76 3.33 -6.34
N SER A 75 18.24 4.57 -6.38
CA SER A 75 17.60 5.73 -5.78
C SER A 75 17.50 6.87 -6.76
N GLY A 76 16.56 7.78 -6.55
CA GLY A 76 16.39 8.98 -7.37
C GLY A 76 14.95 9.27 -7.74
N VAL A 77 14.80 10.00 -8.85
CA VAL A 77 13.49 10.44 -9.36
C VAL A 77 13.06 9.58 -10.54
N ILE A 78 11.98 8.83 -10.34
CA ILE A 78 11.29 8.12 -11.43
C ILE A 78 10.33 9.11 -12.09
N ARG A 79 10.63 9.52 -13.33
CA ARG A 79 9.77 10.42 -14.10
C ARG A 79 8.77 9.61 -14.91
N ILE A 80 7.49 9.76 -14.56
CA ILE A 80 6.38 9.07 -15.24
C ILE A 80 5.63 10.03 -16.16
N THR A 81 5.17 9.53 -17.30
CA THR A 81 4.41 10.28 -18.31
C THR A 81 2.92 9.90 -18.34
N SER A 82 2.55 8.93 -17.56
CA SER A 82 1.16 8.50 -17.37
C SER A 82 0.98 7.91 -15.99
N ARG A 83 -0.26 7.96 -15.50
CA ARG A 83 -0.64 7.48 -14.17
C ARG A 83 -0.10 6.08 -13.87
N LEU A 84 0.51 5.88 -12.71
CA LEU A 84 0.82 4.55 -12.19
C LEU A 84 -0.43 3.92 -11.59
N ILE A 85 -0.69 2.66 -11.93
CA ILE A 85 -1.80 1.88 -11.39
C ILE A 85 -1.21 0.69 -10.63
N PHE A 86 -1.45 0.65 -9.33
CA PHE A 86 -0.93 -0.41 -8.48
C PHE A 86 -1.84 -1.64 -8.54
N SER A 87 -1.26 -2.80 -8.75
CA SER A 87 -1.95 -4.08 -8.62
C SER A 87 -2.18 -4.41 -7.13
N LYS A 88 -2.89 -5.47 -6.84
CA LYS A 88 -3.21 -5.90 -5.48
C LYS A 88 -2.10 -6.75 -4.84
N ASN A 89 -2.15 -6.84 -3.52
CA ASN A 89 -1.26 -7.66 -2.70
C ASN A 89 0.21 -7.37 -2.98
N LEU A 90 0.60 -6.11 -2.77
CA LEU A 90 1.98 -5.61 -2.98
C LEU A 90 2.56 -5.05 -1.69
N TYR A 91 3.83 -5.31 -1.45
CA TYR A 91 4.64 -4.53 -0.51
C TYR A 91 5.66 -3.70 -1.28
N VAL A 92 5.50 -2.39 -1.27
CA VAL A 92 6.46 -1.45 -1.85
C VAL A 92 7.37 -0.96 -0.74
N ALA A 93 8.56 -1.52 -0.69
CA ALA A 93 9.55 -1.32 0.37
C ALA A 93 10.53 -0.19 -0.01
N GLY A 94 10.08 1.06 -0.04
CA GLY A 94 10.90 2.22 -0.41
C GLY A 94 12.12 2.43 0.48
N GLN A 95 12.10 1.92 1.73
CA GLN A 95 13.24 1.96 2.64
C GLN A 95 14.44 1.12 2.20
N THR A 96 14.28 0.26 1.21
CA THR A 96 15.39 -0.52 0.64
C THR A 96 16.22 0.27 -0.37
N ALA A 97 15.67 1.37 -0.88
CA ALA A 97 16.40 2.22 -1.82
C ALA A 97 17.65 2.84 -1.17
N PRO A 98 18.80 2.81 -1.85
CA PRO A 98 20.00 3.46 -1.34
C PRO A 98 19.84 5.00 -1.29
N GLY A 99 20.77 5.67 -0.60
CA GLY A 99 20.88 7.12 -0.57
C GLY A 99 19.60 7.84 -0.16
N GLU A 100 19.13 8.76 -0.98
CA GLU A 100 17.97 9.62 -0.69
C GLU A 100 16.61 8.93 -0.96
N GLY A 101 16.58 7.64 -1.34
CA GLY A 101 15.35 6.90 -1.60
C GLY A 101 14.69 7.26 -2.95
N ILE A 102 13.37 6.97 -3.06
CA ILE A 102 12.62 7.09 -4.33
C ILE A 102 11.62 8.24 -4.29
N THR A 103 11.61 9.03 -5.34
CA THR A 103 10.56 10.01 -5.64
C THR A 103 9.93 9.66 -6.99
N VAL A 104 8.61 9.54 -7.03
CA VAL A 104 7.83 9.41 -8.28
C VAL A 104 7.34 10.81 -8.66
N TYR A 105 7.61 11.24 -9.88
CA TYR A 105 7.28 12.58 -10.37
C TYR A 105 6.69 12.53 -11.78
N GLY A 106 5.72 13.38 -12.07
CA GLY A 106 5.24 13.68 -13.44
C GLY A 106 3.77 13.34 -13.69
N ASP A 107 3.17 12.42 -12.97
CA ASP A 107 1.72 12.18 -13.00
C ASP A 107 1.25 11.57 -11.66
N GLY A 108 -0.07 11.40 -11.52
CA GLY A 108 -0.67 10.82 -10.35
C GLY A 108 -0.48 9.32 -10.24
N VAL A 109 -0.79 8.77 -9.08
CA VAL A 109 -0.81 7.33 -8.83
C VAL A 109 -2.19 6.85 -8.38
N SER A 110 -2.59 5.65 -8.75
CA SER A 110 -3.86 5.05 -8.34
C SER A 110 -3.63 3.77 -7.56
N PHE A 111 -4.21 3.72 -6.38
CA PHE A 111 -4.30 2.52 -5.54
C PHE A 111 -5.70 1.92 -5.56
N SER A 112 -6.56 2.37 -6.46
CA SER A 112 -7.93 1.83 -6.61
C SER A 112 -7.88 0.36 -6.99
N GLY A 113 -8.56 -0.48 -6.21
CA GLY A 113 -8.55 -1.93 -6.39
C GLY A 113 -7.26 -2.65 -5.94
N ALA A 114 -6.32 -1.93 -5.37
CA ALA A 114 -5.05 -2.47 -4.87
C ALA A 114 -5.22 -3.08 -3.46
N ASP A 115 -6.10 -4.06 -3.31
CA ASP A 115 -6.33 -4.71 -2.02
C ASP A 115 -5.02 -5.24 -1.40
N ASP A 116 -4.95 -5.19 -0.07
CA ASP A 116 -3.84 -5.75 0.71
C ASP A 116 -2.47 -5.16 0.34
N ILE A 117 -2.38 -3.83 0.25
CA ILE A 117 -1.16 -3.13 -0.12
C ILE A 117 -0.45 -2.51 1.09
N ILE A 118 0.87 -2.61 1.08
CA ILE A 118 1.77 -1.92 2.01
C ILE A 118 2.70 -1.02 1.19
N VAL A 119 2.72 0.28 1.48
CA VAL A 119 3.63 1.23 0.83
C VAL A 119 4.40 1.97 1.91
N ARG A 120 5.73 1.89 1.88
CA ARG A 120 6.57 2.55 2.88
C ARG A 120 7.70 3.36 2.24
N TYR A 121 8.00 4.51 2.83
CA TYR A 121 9.13 5.38 2.49
C TYR A 121 9.15 5.84 1.02
N MET A 122 7.98 6.13 0.46
CA MET A 122 7.85 6.62 -0.92
C MET A 122 7.43 8.10 -0.95
N ARG A 123 7.91 8.82 -1.94
CA ARG A 123 7.51 10.20 -2.20
C ARG A 123 6.81 10.29 -3.55
N PHE A 124 5.58 10.82 -3.56
CA PHE A 124 4.77 11.02 -4.76
C PHE A 124 4.60 12.51 -5.01
N ARG A 125 5.04 12.97 -6.17
CA ARG A 125 5.08 14.37 -6.59
C ARG A 125 4.50 14.47 -7.99
N MET A 126 3.19 14.75 -8.08
CA MET A 126 2.55 14.84 -9.40
C MET A 126 3.14 15.96 -10.23
N GLY A 127 3.05 17.20 -9.74
CA GLY A 127 3.56 18.39 -10.43
C GLY A 127 2.63 18.92 -11.53
N ALA A 128 2.93 20.11 -12.00
CA ALA A 128 2.14 20.79 -13.02
C ALA A 128 2.16 20.13 -14.40
N VAL A 129 3.07 19.18 -14.61
CA VAL A 129 3.17 18.42 -15.87
C VAL A 129 2.25 17.21 -15.92
N GLY A 130 1.66 16.83 -14.79
CA GLY A 130 0.72 15.71 -14.70
C GLY A 130 -0.62 15.98 -15.36
N THR A 131 -1.46 14.96 -15.40
CA THR A 131 -2.81 15.06 -15.96
C THR A 131 -3.62 16.10 -15.20
N LYS A 132 -4.14 17.09 -15.91
CA LYS A 132 -4.89 18.22 -15.35
C LYS A 132 -6.11 17.73 -14.54
N ASP A 133 -6.42 18.45 -13.47
CA ASP A 133 -7.56 18.21 -12.57
C ASP A 133 -7.58 16.76 -12.04
N LYS A 134 -6.40 16.25 -11.62
CA LYS A 134 -6.23 14.92 -11.02
C LYS A 134 -5.42 14.97 -9.75
N ASP A 135 -5.66 13.96 -8.91
CA ASP A 135 -4.97 13.80 -7.64
C ASP A 135 -3.55 13.27 -7.82
N ALA A 136 -2.66 13.68 -6.93
CA ALA A 136 -1.33 13.09 -6.88
C ALA A 136 -1.40 11.60 -6.48
N ALA A 137 -2.34 11.22 -5.62
CA ALA A 137 -2.64 9.84 -5.29
C ALA A 137 -4.13 9.66 -4.97
N GLY A 138 -4.74 8.53 -5.38
CA GLY A 138 -6.15 8.29 -5.14
C GLY A 138 -6.53 6.84 -4.91
N ILE A 139 -7.57 6.63 -4.11
CA ILE A 139 -8.21 5.35 -3.81
C ILE A 139 -9.71 5.51 -4.01
N ALA A 140 -10.26 4.92 -5.08
CA ALA A 140 -11.70 4.95 -5.35
C ALA A 140 -12.43 3.68 -4.88
N ASN A 141 -11.71 2.59 -4.65
CA ASN A 141 -12.23 1.33 -4.14
C ASN A 141 -11.10 0.45 -3.60
N GLY A 142 -11.45 -0.63 -2.90
CA GLY A 142 -10.48 -1.57 -2.35
C GLY A 142 -10.35 -1.52 -0.82
N LYS A 143 -9.50 -2.36 -0.26
CA LYS A 143 -9.41 -2.55 1.20
C LYS A 143 -8.02 -2.96 1.67
N ASN A 144 -7.81 -2.83 3.00
CA ASN A 144 -6.58 -3.28 3.68
C ASN A 144 -5.33 -2.62 3.11
N MET A 145 -5.23 -1.31 3.19
CA MET A 145 -4.11 -0.54 2.68
C MET A 145 -3.43 0.22 3.80
N ILE A 146 -2.10 0.21 3.81
CA ILE A 146 -1.33 1.00 4.77
C ILE A 146 -0.17 1.72 4.08
N PHE A 147 -0.11 3.03 4.34
CA PHE A 147 0.93 3.93 3.85
C PHE A 147 1.69 4.45 5.06
N ASP A 148 2.98 4.20 5.11
CA ASP A 148 3.82 4.56 6.25
C ASP A 148 5.09 5.29 5.79
N HIS A 149 5.42 6.41 6.44
CA HIS A 149 6.55 7.27 6.07
C HIS A 149 6.53 7.69 4.59
N CYS A 150 5.33 7.94 4.06
CA CYS A 150 5.13 8.42 2.70
C CYS A 150 4.89 9.93 2.66
N SER A 151 5.08 10.54 1.50
CA SER A 151 4.63 11.90 1.28
C SER A 151 3.98 12.08 -0.08
N PHE A 152 2.87 12.81 -0.09
CA PHE A 152 2.03 13.08 -1.25
C PHE A 152 1.90 14.59 -1.42
N ALA A 153 2.30 15.09 -2.58
CA ALA A 153 2.28 16.52 -2.83
C ALA A 153 2.17 16.85 -4.33
N TRP A 154 1.92 18.13 -4.60
CA TRP A 154 1.84 18.71 -5.92
C TRP A 154 0.72 18.16 -6.79
N GLY A 155 -0.40 17.74 -6.14
CA GLY A 155 -1.64 17.39 -6.83
C GLY A 155 -2.23 18.62 -7.54
N GLN A 156 -2.92 18.38 -8.64
CA GLN A 156 -3.65 19.43 -9.36
C GLN A 156 -5.12 19.51 -8.93
N ASP A 157 -5.58 18.49 -8.22
CA ASP A 157 -6.83 18.44 -7.46
C ASP A 157 -6.47 18.09 -6.02
N GLU A 158 -6.61 16.87 -5.53
CA GLU A 158 -6.13 16.50 -4.21
C GLU A 158 -4.68 15.97 -4.22
N ASN A 159 -3.97 16.15 -3.11
CA ASN A 159 -2.69 15.47 -2.91
C ASN A 159 -2.90 13.98 -2.58
N PHE A 160 -3.98 13.65 -1.87
CA PHE A 160 -4.39 12.27 -1.58
C PHE A 160 -5.90 12.21 -1.40
N SER A 161 -6.59 11.39 -2.19
CA SER A 161 -8.03 11.18 -2.06
C SER A 161 -8.40 9.75 -1.71
N ILE A 162 -9.38 9.59 -0.83
CA ILE A 162 -10.08 8.35 -0.54
C ILE A 162 -11.56 8.63 -0.79
N ASN A 163 -12.02 8.36 -1.99
CA ASN A 163 -13.36 8.73 -2.43
C ASN A 163 -14.00 7.60 -3.25
N TRP A 164 -15.07 7.01 -2.73
CA TRP A 164 -15.76 5.94 -3.44
C TRP A 164 -16.45 6.45 -4.72
N ASP A 165 -16.08 5.86 -5.84
CA ASP A 165 -16.64 6.18 -7.15
C ASP A 165 -17.93 5.41 -7.46
N ASN A 166 -18.54 4.76 -6.47
CA ASN A 166 -19.70 3.87 -6.57
C ASN A 166 -19.48 2.64 -7.47
N LYS A 167 -18.22 2.29 -7.75
CA LYS A 167 -17.85 1.07 -8.47
C LYS A 167 -17.08 0.14 -7.55
N GLY A 168 -17.41 -1.15 -7.57
CA GLY A 168 -16.76 -2.13 -6.71
C GLY A 168 -17.04 -1.89 -5.22
N THR A 169 -16.12 -2.35 -4.38
CA THR A 169 -16.21 -2.23 -2.92
C THR A 169 -15.76 -0.86 -2.48
N ALA A 170 -16.55 -0.19 -1.62
CA ALA A 170 -16.15 1.06 -1.01
C ALA A 170 -14.78 0.92 -0.29
N PRO A 171 -13.95 1.97 -0.30
CA PRO A 171 -12.66 1.95 0.38
C PRO A 171 -12.82 1.64 1.88
N THR A 172 -12.13 0.62 2.38
CA THR A 172 -12.19 0.22 3.80
C THR A 172 -10.83 -0.20 4.34
N ASN A 173 -10.64 -0.06 5.64
CA ASN A 173 -9.41 -0.47 6.33
C ASN A 173 -8.15 0.18 5.70
N ILE A 174 -8.19 1.51 5.57
CA ILE A 174 -7.08 2.29 5.03
C ILE A 174 -6.43 3.08 6.14
N THR A 175 -5.11 3.10 6.15
CA THR A 175 -4.31 3.85 7.13
C THR A 175 -3.21 4.65 6.44
N LEU A 176 -3.14 5.93 6.75
CA LEU A 176 -1.95 6.75 6.57
C LEU A 176 -1.32 6.99 7.95
N MET A 177 -0.06 6.62 8.12
CA MET A 177 0.67 6.88 9.35
C MET A 177 2.06 7.45 9.05
N ASN A 178 2.57 8.28 9.95
CA ASN A 178 3.90 8.90 9.82
C ASN A 178 4.13 9.57 8.45
N SER A 179 3.07 10.05 7.81
CA SER A 179 3.07 10.51 6.41
C SER A 179 2.70 11.98 6.30
N ILE A 180 3.09 12.62 5.21
CA ILE A 180 2.80 14.01 4.93
C ILE A 180 1.92 14.09 3.68
N VAL A 181 0.79 14.80 3.79
CA VAL A 181 -0.07 15.19 2.67
C VAL A 181 -0.11 16.71 2.64
N GLY A 182 0.46 17.32 1.63
CA GLY A 182 0.55 18.79 1.60
C GLY A 182 1.18 19.35 0.33
N GLN A 183 1.35 20.66 0.29
CA GLN A 183 1.90 21.37 -0.86
C GLN A 183 1.11 21.12 -2.15
N GLY A 184 -0.21 21.25 -2.12
CA GLY A 184 -1.03 21.23 -3.33
C GLY A 184 -0.68 22.40 -4.26
N LEU A 185 -0.90 22.23 -5.55
CA LEU A 185 -0.69 23.32 -6.52
C LEU A 185 -1.84 24.33 -6.43
N MET A 186 -1.53 25.62 -6.61
CA MET A 186 -2.44 26.71 -6.27
C MET A 186 -3.69 26.87 -7.17
N THR A 187 -3.78 26.17 -8.28
CA THR A 187 -4.83 26.43 -9.28
C THR A 187 -6.18 25.80 -8.96
N HIS A 188 -6.20 24.66 -8.30
CA HIS A 188 -7.43 23.97 -7.85
C HIS A 188 -7.11 22.89 -6.81
N SER A 189 -6.24 23.14 -5.88
CA SER A 189 -5.71 22.04 -5.08
C SER A 189 -6.27 22.04 -3.68
N ALA A 190 -6.76 20.87 -3.26
CA ALA A 190 -7.06 20.54 -1.88
C ALA A 190 -5.93 19.69 -1.27
N GLY A 191 -5.88 19.62 0.06
CA GLY A 191 -4.93 18.79 0.77
C GLY A 191 -5.25 17.31 0.59
N GLY A 192 -6.43 16.92 1.03
CA GLY A 192 -6.95 15.57 0.91
C GLY A 192 -8.47 15.53 1.02
N LEU A 193 -9.06 14.57 0.36
CA LEU A 193 -10.46 14.20 0.47
C LEU A 193 -10.54 12.80 1.10
N MET A 194 -11.34 12.68 2.21
CA MET A 194 -11.52 11.41 2.94
C MET A 194 -12.97 11.22 3.35
#